data_57dbd65513bb48cc3a037ff21d9acda4
#
_entry.id   57dbd65513bb48cc3a037ff21d9acda4
#
_cell.length_a   1.000
_cell.length_b   1.000
_cell.length_c   1.000
_cell.angle_alpha   90.00
_cell.angle_beta   90.00
_cell.angle_gamma   90.00
#
_symmetry.space_group_name_H-M   'P 1'
#
loop_
_entity.id
_entity.type
_entity.pdbx_description
1 polymer ?
#
loop_
_entity_poly.entity_id
_entity_poly.type
_entity_poly.pdbx_seq_one_letter_code
_entity_poly.pdbx_strand_id
1 'polypeptide(L)'
;MDIYSYNACVQQWADALFRFAYKCTGHEEDARDVVQGAFEVLWQKRGDVQQEKAKAFLFQVTYRQSVDNYRKKGKIVYKEAERTDLTHPQNPDLKKILDKALAQLDEQSRALVLLKDYEGYRYEEIAQITGLNESQVKVYLHRARKVLKAYLVNVENII
;
A
#
# COMPACT_ATOMS: atom_id res chain seq x y z
N MET A 1 -18.91 15.27 -6.72
CA MET A 1 -19.13 14.47 -5.49
C MET A 1 -19.60 15.39 -4.39
N ASP A 2 -20.69 15.07 -3.74
CA ASP A 2 -21.20 15.87 -2.63
C ASP A 2 -20.54 15.45 -1.31
N ILE A 3 -20.86 16.17 -0.22
CA ILE A 3 -20.26 15.91 1.08
C ILE A 3 -20.62 14.51 1.62
N TYR A 4 -21.81 14.02 1.32
CA TYR A 4 -22.22 12.69 1.78
C TYR A 4 -21.45 11.59 1.07
N SER A 5 -21.26 11.72 -0.24
CA SER A 5 -20.46 10.78 -1.03
C SER A 5 -18.99 10.81 -0.59
N TYR A 6 -18.46 11.99 -0.32
CA TYR A 6 -17.11 12.14 0.21
C TYR A 6 -16.95 11.44 1.55
N ASN A 7 -17.85 11.69 2.49
CA ASN A 7 -17.80 11.05 3.81
C ASN A 7 -17.93 9.54 3.71
N ALA A 8 -18.76 9.04 2.80
CA ALA A 8 -18.87 7.61 2.54
C ALA A 8 -17.54 7.03 2.04
N CYS A 9 -16.83 7.73 1.17
CA CYS A 9 -15.50 7.32 0.70
C CYS A 9 -14.49 7.26 1.85
N VAL A 10 -14.51 8.26 2.75
CA VAL A 10 -13.62 8.27 3.91
C VAL A 10 -13.87 7.04 4.79
N GLN A 11 -15.13 6.76 5.12
CA GLN A 11 -15.49 5.63 5.96
C GLN A 11 -15.15 4.29 5.31
N GLN A 12 -15.36 4.19 4.01
CA GLN A 12 -15.17 2.94 3.28
C GLN A 12 -13.70 2.60 3.06
N TRP A 13 -12.86 3.60 2.77
CA TRP A 13 -11.51 3.38 2.28
C TRP A 13 -10.38 3.74 3.25
N ALA A 14 -10.68 4.40 4.36
CA ALA A 14 -9.66 4.87 5.30
C ALA A 14 -8.76 3.73 5.80
N ASP A 15 -9.33 2.62 6.21
CA ASP A 15 -8.56 1.49 6.75
C ASP A 15 -7.68 0.84 5.70
N ALA A 16 -8.22 0.61 4.50
CA ALA A 16 -7.46 0.02 3.40
C ALA A 16 -6.30 0.92 2.97
N LEU A 17 -6.53 2.22 2.88
CA LEU A 17 -5.49 3.20 2.55
C LEU A 17 -4.42 3.23 3.64
N PHE A 18 -4.81 3.19 4.90
CA PHE A 18 -3.86 3.19 6.01
C PHE A 18 -3.00 1.92 5.99
N ARG A 19 -3.60 0.75 5.80
CA ARG A 19 -2.85 -0.51 5.68
C ARG A 19 -1.80 -0.42 4.59
N PHE A 20 -2.22 0.04 3.42
CA PHE A 20 -1.34 0.19 2.26
C PHE A 20 -0.22 1.19 2.54
N ALA A 21 -0.56 2.37 3.05
CA ALA A 21 0.41 3.42 3.37
C ALA A 21 1.39 2.97 4.45
N TYR A 22 0.91 2.29 5.48
CA TYR A 22 1.77 1.78 6.56
C TYR A 22 2.79 0.76 6.03
N LYS A 23 2.34 -0.17 5.20
CA LYS A 23 3.24 -1.17 4.59
C LYS A 23 4.25 -0.51 3.64
N CYS A 24 3.85 0.55 2.95
CA CYS A 24 4.74 1.28 2.05
C CYS A 24 5.75 2.15 2.77
N THR A 25 5.35 2.83 3.84
CA THR A 25 6.21 3.79 4.55
C THR A 25 6.98 3.15 5.72
N GLY A 26 6.39 2.15 6.35
CA GLY A 26 6.96 1.51 7.54
C GLY A 26 6.77 2.28 8.84
N HIS A 27 6.09 3.43 8.81
CA HIS A 27 5.89 4.30 9.97
C HIS A 27 4.42 4.69 10.10
N GLU A 28 3.87 4.52 11.29
CA GLU A 28 2.45 4.79 11.55
C GLU A 28 2.09 6.26 11.34
N GLU A 29 2.91 7.18 11.85
CA GLU A 29 2.66 8.61 11.68
C GLU A 29 2.72 9.04 10.23
N ASP A 30 3.70 8.54 9.48
CA ASP A 30 3.83 8.83 8.06
C ASP A 30 2.63 8.29 7.28
N ALA A 31 2.17 7.10 7.63
CA ALA A 31 0.99 6.51 7.00
C ALA A 31 -0.26 7.35 7.25
N ARG A 32 -0.46 7.82 8.46
CA ARG A 32 -1.59 8.72 8.78
C ARG A 32 -1.52 10.02 7.98
N ASP A 33 -0.36 10.63 7.91
CA ASP A 33 -0.16 11.85 7.15
C ASP A 33 -0.44 11.66 5.67
N VAL A 34 0.02 10.55 5.11
CA VAL A 34 -0.21 10.19 3.71
C VAL A 34 -1.71 10.01 3.45
N VAL A 35 -2.41 9.28 4.30
CA VAL A 35 -3.85 9.03 4.15
C VAL A 35 -4.64 10.35 4.29
N GLN A 36 -4.31 11.16 5.28
CA GLN A 36 -4.93 12.47 5.45
C GLN A 36 -4.72 13.34 4.21
N GLY A 37 -3.50 13.37 3.68
CA GLY A 37 -3.19 14.09 2.46
C GLY A 37 -3.97 13.61 1.27
N ALA A 38 -4.16 12.29 1.12
CA ALA A 38 -4.95 11.72 0.03
C ALA A 38 -6.41 12.18 0.11
N PHE A 39 -7.00 12.17 1.29
CA PHE A 39 -8.38 12.64 1.46
C PHE A 39 -8.50 14.15 1.24
N GLU A 40 -7.51 14.93 1.63
CA GLU A 40 -7.48 16.37 1.34
C GLU A 40 -7.46 16.64 -0.16
N VAL A 41 -6.65 15.91 -0.91
CA VAL A 41 -6.58 16.04 -2.37
C VAL A 41 -7.92 15.64 -2.99
N LEU A 42 -8.54 14.56 -2.52
CA LEU A 42 -9.87 14.17 -2.99
C LEU A 42 -10.91 15.27 -2.72
N TRP A 43 -10.87 15.86 -1.54
CA TRP A 43 -11.78 16.96 -1.20
C TRP A 43 -11.61 18.15 -2.14
N GLN A 44 -10.36 18.55 -2.40
CA GLN A 44 -10.05 19.66 -3.31
C GLN A 44 -10.52 19.37 -4.75
N LYS A 45 -10.44 18.12 -5.17
CA LYS A 45 -10.78 17.69 -6.53
C LYS A 45 -12.14 16.99 -6.62
N ARG A 46 -12.98 17.10 -5.60
CA ARG A 46 -14.26 16.38 -5.54
C ARG A 46 -15.20 16.70 -6.69
N GLY A 47 -15.08 17.88 -7.29
CA GLY A 47 -15.88 18.26 -8.46
C GLY A 47 -15.46 17.55 -9.75
N ASP A 48 -14.22 17.08 -9.81
CA ASP A 48 -13.65 16.45 -11.00
C ASP A 48 -13.57 14.93 -10.89
N VAL A 49 -13.71 14.38 -9.68
CA VAL A 49 -13.60 12.94 -9.43
C VAL A 49 -14.99 12.34 -9.24
N GLN A 50 -15.31 11.37 -10.08
CA GLN A 50 -16.54 10.59 -9.95
C GLN A 50 -16.41 9.61 -8.79
N GLN A 51 -17.52 9.35 -8.11
CA GLN A 51 -17.53 8.46 -6.94
C GLN A 51 -16.98 7.06 -7.26
N GLU A 52 -17.30 6.53 -8.44
CA GLU A 52 -16.82 5.21 -8.88
C GLU A 52 -15.30 5.15 -9.06
N LYS A 53 -14.68 6.30 -9.28
CA LYS A 53 -13.23 6.41 -9.48
C LYS A 53 -12.48 6.87 -8.24
N ALA A 54 -13.20 7.20 -7.17
CA ALA A 54 -12.59 7.73 -5.95
C ALA A 54 -11.61 6.76 -5.31
N LYS A 55 -11.92 5.47 -5.28
CA LYS A 55 -11.03 4.44 -4.74
C LYS A 55 -9.68 4.43 -5.46
N ALA A 56 -9.69 4.31 -6.78
CA ALA A 56 -8.46 4.29 -7.58
C ALA A 56 -7.68 5.60 -7.42
N PHE A 57 -8.38 6.72 -7.38
CA PHE A 57 -7.78 8.03 -7.17
C PHE A 57 -7.07 8.10 -5.81
N LEU A 58 -7.74 7.67 -4.74
CA LEU A 58 -7.16 7.67 -3.39
C LEU A 58 -5.92 6.78 -3.31
N PHE A 59 -5.97 5.59 -3.89
CA PHE A 59 -4.80 4.70 -3.92
C PHE A 59 -3.65 5.28 -4.76
N GLN A 60 -3.96 5.96 -5.86
CA GLN A 60 -2.94 6.62 -6.68
C GLN A 60 -2.21 7.71 -5.89
N VAL A 61 -2.95 8.58 -5.20
CA VAL A 61 -2.36 9.64 -4.39
C VAL A 61 -1.55 9.05 -3.24
N THR A 62 -2.11 8.06 -2.56
CA THR A 62 -1.46 7.36 -1.45
C THR A 62 -0.16 6.70 -1.92
N TYR A 63 -0.18 6.02 -3.07
CA TYR A 63 1.02 5.41 -3.64
C TYR A 63 2.11 6.45 -3.90
N ARG A 64 1.78 7.53 -4.58
CA ARG A 64 2.76 8.59 -4.92
C ARG A 64 3.37 9.20 -3.67
N GLN A 65 2.56 9.54 -2.68
CA GLN A 65 3.04 10.15 -1.45
C GLN A 65 3.86 9.16 -0.61
N SER A 66 3.47 7.89 -0.59
CA SER A 66 4.22 6.85 0.12
C SER A 66 5.60 6.60 -0.50
N VAL A 67 5.69 6.59 -1.82
CA VAL A 67 6.96 6.44 -2.55
C VAL A 67 7.86 7.65 -2.27
N ASP A 68 7.31 8.86 -2.34
CA ASP A 68 8.07 10.08 -2.04
C ASP A 68 8.57 10.09 -0.60
N ASN A 69 7.75 9.68 0.34
CA ASN A 69 8.13 9.56 1.76
C ASN A 69 9.29 8.58 1.93
N TYR A 70 9.21 7.41 1.31
CA TYR A 70 10.26 6.40 1.38
C TYR A 70 11.58 6.94 0.82
N ARG A 71 11.54 7.61 -0.32
CA ARG A 71 12.73 8.17 -0.95
C ARG A 71 13.41 9.23 -0.07
N LYS A 72 12.62 9.99 0.70
CA LYS A 72 13.16 11.01 1.61
C LYS A 72 13.75 10.41 2.87
N LYS A 73 13.13 9.37 3.43
CA LYS A 73 13.51 8.80 4.73
C LYS A 73 14.40 7.58 4.64
N GLY A 74 14.48 6.92 3.47
CA GLY A 74 15.31 5.75 3.24
C GLY A 74 14.71 4.48 3.82
N LYS A 75 15.54 3.69 4.51
CA LYS A 75 15.19 2.33 4.94
C LYS A 75 13.95 2.28 5.83
N ILE A 76 13.03 1.34 5.52
CA ILE A 76 11.85 1.07 6.31
C ILE A 76 12.23 0.30 7.57
N VAL A 77 11.78 0.80 8.72
CA VAL A 77 11.86 0.10 9.99
C VAL A 77 10.43 -0.06 10.51
N TYR A 78 9.90 -1.28 10.42
CA TYR A 78 8.59 -1.58 10.99
C TYR A 78 8.71 -1.67 12.50
N LYS A 79 8.08 -0.75 13.21
CA LYS A 79 7.89 -0.85 14.65
C LYS A 79 6.73 -1.80 14.91
N GLU A 80 6.73 -2.47 16.06
CA GLU A 80 5.58 -3.24 16.49
C GLU A 80 4.36 -2.33 16.51
N ALA A 81 3.37 -2.64 15.70
CA ALA A 81 2.17 -1.86 15.62
C ALA A 81 1.39 -2.01 16.92
N GLU A 82 1.14 -0.92 17.60
CA GLU A 82 0.24 -0.88 18.75
C GLU A 82 -1.20 -1.18 18.37
N ARG A 83 -1.52 -1.13 17.07
CA ARG A 83 -2.85 -1.42 16.56
C ARG A 83 -2.98 -2.88 16.18
N THR A 84 -3.74 -3.60 16.99
CA THR A 84 -4.10 -4.99 16.74
C THR A 84 -5.31 -5.13 15.84
N ASP A 85 -5.98 -4.04 15.50
CA ASP A 85 -7.21 -4.03 14.71
C ASP A 85 -6.99 -4.02 13.20
N LEU A 86 -5.76 -3.89 12.74
CA LEU A 86 -5.45 -3.89 11.33
C LEU A 86 -5.22 -5.31 10.83
N THR A 87 -6.28 -6.05 10.76
CA THR A 87 -6.50 -7.23 9.94
C THR A 87 -5.44 -8.32 9.90
N HIS A 88 -5.88 -9.51 10.19
CA HIS A 88 -5.27 -10.81 9.94
C HIS A 88 -4.04 -11.13 10.75
N PRO A 89 -4.00 -10.84 12.02
CA PRO A 89 -2.91 -11.35 12.80
C PRO A 89 -3.27 -12.71 13.31
N GLN A 90 -3.28 -13.65 12.43
CA GLN A 90 -3.47 -15.01 12.90
C GLN A 90 -2.21 -15.54 13.57
N ASN A 91 -1.05 -14.95 13.24
CA ASN A 91 0.23 -15.32 13.84
C ASN A 91 1.15 -14.10 13.82
N PRO A 92 1.48 -13.54 15.01
CA PRO A 92 2.39 -12.38 15.09
C PRO A 92 3.77 -12.66 14.49
N ASP A 93 4.29 -13.88 14.59
CA ASP A 93 5.59 -14.24 14.03
C ASP A 93 5.54 -14.24 12.50
N LEU A 94 4.46 -14.75 11.92
CA LEU A 94 4.26 -14.73 10.49
C LEU A 94 4.18 -13.30 9.97
N LYS A 95 3.47 -12.43 10.68
CA LYS A 95 3.38 -11.02 10.31
C LYS A 95 4.76 -10.35 10.28
N LYS A 96 5.59 -10.59 11.30
CA LYS A 96 6.96 -10.07 11.35
C LYS A 96 7.80 -10.56 10.17
N ILE A 97 7.69 -11.84 9.85
CA ILE A 97 8.41 -12.44 8.72
C ILE A 97 7.98 -11.79 7.42
N LEU A 98 6.67 -11.63 7.19
CA LEU A 98 6.13 -11.00 5.99
C LEU A 98 6.54 -9.52 5.89
N ASP A 99 6.52 -8.79 6.99
CA ASP A 99 6.95 -7.39 7.01
C ASP A 99 8.43 -7.27 6.65
N LYS A 100 9.27 -8.14 7.20
CA LYS A 100 10.70 -8.18 6.85
C LYS A 100 10.94 -8.57 5.40
N ALA A 101 10.14 -9.50 4.88
CA ALA A 101 10.21 -9.90 3.48
C ALA A 101 9.85 -8.73 2.56
N LEU A 102 8.77 -8.01 2.86
CA LEU A 102 8.37 -6.82 2.11
C LEU A 102 9.44 -5.73 2.15
N ALA A 103 10.13 -5.58 3.26
CA ALA A 103 11.23 -4.62 3.41
C ALA A 103 12.43 -4.93 2.51
N GLN A 104 12.55 -6.15 1.98
CA GLN A 104 13.60 -6.51 1.02
C GLN A 104 13.32 -5.96 -0.38
N LEU A 105 12.09 -5.57 -0.67
CA LEU A 105 11.69 -5.05 -1.96
C LEU A 105 11.93 -3.54 -2.05
N ASP A 106 12.20 -3.04 -3.27
CA ASP A 106 12.17 -1.60 -3.49
C ASP A 106 10.74 -1.07 -3.34
N GLU A 107 10.58 0.24 -3.30
CA GLU A 107 9.30 0.89 -3.04
C GLU A 107 8.24 0.52 -4.09
N GLN A 108 8.64 0.43 -5.36
CA GLN A 108 7.71 0.09 -6.44
C GLN A 108 7.26 -1.36 -6.36
N SER A 109 8.21 -2.28 -6.23
CA SER A 109 7.91 -3.72 -6.14
C SER A 109 7.04 -4.03 -4.93
N ARG A 110 7.32 -3.40 -3.81
CA ARG A 110 6.53 -3.56 -2.59
C ARG A 110 5.10 -3.09 -2.81
N ALA A 111 4.91 -1.91 -3.40
CA ALA A 111 3.58 -1.38 -3.69
C ALA A 111 2.80 -2.30 -4.62
N LEU A 112 3.43 -2.86 -5.65
CA LEU A 112 2.77 -3.78 -6.58
C LEU A 112 2.29 -5.06 -5.88
N VAL A 113 3.13 -5.65 -5.02
CA VAL A 113 2.74 -6.83 -4.24
C VAL A 113 1.57 -6.50 -3.32
N LEU A 114 1.62 -5.36 -2.65
CA LEU A 114 0.55 -4.95 -1.74
C LEU A 114 -0.77 -4.73 -2.49
N LEU A 115 -0.72 -4.07 -3.64
CA LEU A 115 -1.92 -3.83 -4.44
C LEU A 115 -2.51 -5.13 -5.00
N LYS A 116 -1.67 -6.04 -5.47
CA LYS A 116 -2.14 -7.29 -6.08
C LYS A 116 -2.51 -8.34 -5.04
N ASP A 117 -1.59 -8.65 -4.14
CA ASP A 117 -1.71 -9.83 -3.28
C ASP A 117 -2.43 -9.52 -1.95
N TYR A 118 -2.33 -8.29 -1.45
CA TYR A 118 -3.00 -7.88 -0.21
C TYR A 118 -4.35 -7.22 -0.45
N GLU A 119 -4.42 -6.29 -1.41
CA GLU A 119 -5.64 -5.55 -1.70
C GLU A 119 -6.47 -6.15 -2.82
N GLY A 120 -5.91 -7.08 -3.59
CA GLY A 120 -6.66 -7.86 -4.58
C GLY A 120 -7.02 -7.13 -5.85
N TYR A 121 -6.29 -6.09 -6.22
CA TYR A 121 -6.56 -5.34 -7.45
C TYR A 121 -6.19 -6.14 -8.70
N ARG A 122 -6.90 -5.86 -9.79
CA ARG A 122 -6.58 -6.40 -11.10
C ARG A 122 -5.39 -5.67 -11.73
N TYR A 123 -4.73 -6.29 -12.70
CA TYR A 123 -3.56 -5.69 -13.34
C TYR A 123 -3.86 -4.33 -13.96
N GLU A 124 -5.02 -4.18 -14.62
CA GLU A 124 -5.41 -2.91 -15.22
C GLU A 124 -5.67 -1.82 -14.17
N GLU A 125 -6.19 -2.19 -13.02
CA GLU A 125 -6.37 -1.25 -11.90
C GLU A 125 -5.03 -0.80 -11.32
N ILE A 126 -4.11 -1.74 -11.16
CA ILE A 126 -2.76 -1.44 -10.66
C ILE A 126 -2.01 -0.55 -11.65
N ALA A 127 -2.17 -0.80 -12.94
CA ALA A 127 -1.59 0.06 -13.98
C ALA A 127 -2.07 1.51 -13.85
N GLN A 128 -3.37 1.70 -13.62
CA GLN A 128 -3.93 3.04 -13.39
C GLN A 128 -3.38 3.71 -12.13
N ILE A 129 -3.27 2.95 -11.05
CA ILE A 129 -2.78 3.48 -9.77
C ILE A 129 -1.31 3.89 -9.86
N THR A 130 -0.47 3.08 -10.49
CA THR A 130 0.98 3.26 -10.50
C THR A 130 1.51 4.04 -11.68
N GLY A 131 0.73 4.16 -12.76
CA GLY A 131 1.18 4.76 -14.02
C GLY A 131 1.99 3.82 -14.90
N LEU A 132 2.14 2.57 -14.50
CA LEU A 132 2.79 1.53 -15.32
C LEU A 132 1.79 0.95 -16.30
N ASN A 133 2.29 0.32 -17.39
CA ASN A 133 1.41 -0.49 -18.23
C ASN A 133 1.26 -1.90 -17.62
N GLU A 134 0.28 -2.66 -18.12
CA GLU A 134 -0.02 -3.99 -17.59
C GLU A 134 1.15 -4.96 -17.72
N SER A 135 1.89 -4.90 -18.83
CA SER A 135 3.07 -5.75 -19.04
C SER A 135 4.15 -5.49 -18.00
N GLN A 136 4.40 -4.21 -17.71
CA GLN A 136 5.35 -3.82 -16.66
C GLN A 136 4.90 -4.30 -15.28
N VAL A 137 3.60 -4.17 -14.97
CA VAL A 137 3.05 -4.66 -13.70
C VAL A 137 3.32 -6.15 -13.55
N LYS A 138 3.04 -6.94 -14.59
CA LYS A 138 3.25 -8.40 -14.56
C LYS A 138 4.73 -8.76 -14.37
N VAL A 139 5.62 -8.12 -15.10
CA VAL A 139 7.06 -8.38 -15.03
C VAL A 139 7.61 -8.02 -13.66
N TYR A 140 7.28 -6.85 -13.16
CA TYR A 140 7.79 -6.39 -11.86
C TYR A 140 7.22 -7.22 -10.70
N LEU A 141 5.95 -7.62 -10.78
CA LEU A 141 5.36 -8.54 -9.79
C LEU A 141 6.07 -9.89 -9.79
N HIS A 142 6.36 -10.43 -10.97
CA HIS A 142 7.07 -11.70 -11.08
C HIS A 142 8.45 -11.62 -10.40
N ARG A 143 9.19 -10.55 -10.66
CA ARG A 143 10.51 -10.32 -10.04
C ARG A 143 10.40 -10.14 -8.52
N ALA A 144 9.41 -9.36 -8.08
CA ALA A 144 9.17 -9.13 -6.66
C ALA A 144 8.86 -10.42 -5.92
N ARG A 145 8.01 -11.26 -6.50
CA ARG A 145 7.66 -12.56 -5.90
C ARG A 145 8.86 -13.50 -5.82
N LYS A 146 9.78 -13.45 -6.77
CA LYS A 146 11.03 -14.21 -6.69
C LYS A 146 11.89 -13.77 -5.51
N VAL A 147 12.01 -12.46 -5.28
CA VAL A 147 12.77 -11.93 -4.15
C VAL A 147 12.13 -12.37 -2.83
N LEU A 148 10.81 -12.27 -2.72
CA LEU A 148 10.08 -12.70 -1.53
C LEU A 148 10.27 -14.19 -1.28
N LYS A 149 10.14 -15.02 -2.30
CA LYS A 149 10.31 -16.47 -2.19
C LYS A 149 11.71 -16.83 -1.72
N ALA A 150 12.74 -16.21 -2.29
CA ALA A 150 14.14 -16.45 -1.90
C ALA A 150 14.37 -16.08 -0.43
N TYR A 151 13.84 -14.95 0.00
CA TYR A 151 13.95 -14.52 1.40
C TYR A 151 13.25 -15.49 2.35
N LEU A 152 12.02 -15.90 2.03
CA LEU A 152 11.24 -16.81 2.86
C LEU A 152 11.86 -18.19 2.96
N VAL A 153 12.46 -18.70 1.89
CA VAL A 153 13.19 -19.97 1.90
C VAL A 153 14.40 -19.88 2.83
N ASN A 154 15.17 -18.80 2.77
CA ASN A 154 16.32 -18.59 3.65
C ASN A 154 15.91 -18.54 5.13
N VAL A 155 14.79 -17.92 5.44
CA VAL A 155 14.25 -17.87 6.81
C VAL A 155 13.88 -19.27 7.29
N GLU A 156 13.26 -20.10 6.47
CA GLU A 156 12.94 -21.50 6.80
C GLU A 156 14.19 -22.31 7.09
N ASN A 157 15.26 -22.07 6.36
CA ASN A 157 16.53 -22.80 6.53
C ASN A 157 17.29 -22.40 7.82
N ILE A 158 16.97 -21.26 8.41
CA ILE A 158 17.58 -20.78 9.65
C ILE A 158 16.84 -21.28 10.89
N ILE A 159 15.56 -21.59 10.71
CA ILE A 159 14.73 -22.13 11.78
C ILE A 159 14.82 -23.65 11.78
#